data_39f8775302e0131b2f1c238cfaffd8c0
#
_entry.id   39f8775302e0131b2f1c238cfaffd8c0
#
_cell.length_a   1.000
_cell.length_b   1.000
_cell.length_c   1.000
_cell.angle_alpha   90.00
_cell.angle_beta   90.00
_cell.angle_gamma   90.00
#
_symmetry.space_group_name_H-M   'P 1'
#
loop_
_entity.id
_entity.type
_entity.pdbx_description
1 polymer ?
#
loop_
_entity_poly.entity_id
_entity_poly.type
_entity_poly.pdbx_seq_one_letter_code
_entity_poly.pdbx_strand_id
1 'polypeptide(L)'
;MKRLFDKDTWQEIFGSIQKNKIRTIITMIGVLWGIFIYIALSGSSKGLDNGFERQFQSIASNSIFVWAQSTSLPYAGYKSERNITLKIQDADVLKKQVKNIKFIAPRIVAGVFGGSDGGSIVRGTKTGTYAIYGEYPEYIKIATSKIYDGGRFINQSDIEDDRKVCVIGERTQLELFEEDEDPIGKFISINKINFRVVGVHKFVQGGGFGDDGDIYIPFTTFKKIFNTGDDVGFFMIAADEDADGVKVEKDIKATLKQIHKIDPNDERAIGGFNLGEIFRKTMNFANGLTFLSLVVGIATILAGIIGIGNILLISVKERTKEIGIRRALGATPAEVRSQIILESVFLTILAGVIGIILGALVLYGINAATIDQTDFPYTNPTVPIPYVLGALSLMVLLGTLIGIIPAQRAVSIKPIDALREE
;
A
#
# COMPACT_ATOMS: atom_id res chain seq x y z
N MET A 1 1.68 -41.47 -16.89
CA MET A 1 0.99 -41.22 -15.61
C MET A 1 1.12 -42.36 -14.57
N LYS A 2 1.17 -43.68 -14.95
CA LYS A 2 1.31 -44.77 -13.95
C LYS A 2 2.58 -44.71 -13.08
N ARG A 3 3.66 -44.11 -13.54
CA ARG A 3 4.97 -44.04 -12.83
C ARG A 3 5.11 -42.93 -11.77
N LEU A 4 4.26 -41.91 -11.81
CA LEU A 4 4.25 -40.88 -10.74
C LEU A 4 3.83 -41.52 -9.37
N PHE A 5 3.22 -42.69 -9.40
CA PHE A 5 2.75 -43.42 -8.22
C PHE A 5 3.52 -44.72 -7.94
N ASP A 6 4.61 -44.99 -8.69
CA ASP A 6 5.43 -46.18 -8.53
C ASP A 6 6.42 -46.01 -7.38
N LYS A 7 6.32 -46.89 -6.38
CA LYS A 7 7.14 -46.84 -5.15
C LYS A 7 8.62 -47.03 -5.45
N ASP A 8 8.97 -47.83 -6.45
CA ASP A 8 10.36 -48.14 -6.81
C ASP A 8 11.02 -46.89 -7.41
N THR A 9 10.32 -46.13 -8.25
CA THR A 9 10.78 -44.87 -8.81
C THR A 9 11.13 -43.85 -7.74
N TRP A 10 10.33 -43.73 -6.71
CA TRP A 10 10.58 -42.81 -5.60
C TRP A 10 11.74 -43.25 -4.69
N GLN A 11 11.88 -44.56 -4.43
CA GLN A 11 13.03 -45.09 -3.69
C GLN A 11 14.35 -44.79 -4.40
N GLU A 12 14.36 -44.90 -5.71
CA GLU A 12 15.55 -44.57 -6.52
C GLU A 12 15.87 -43.07 -6.51
N ILE A 13 14.87 -42.19 -6.61
CA ILE A 13 15.07 -40.73 -6.51
C ILE A 13 15.67 -40.38 -5.14
N PHE A 14 15.11 -40.89 -4.05
CA PHE A 14 15.64 -40.67 -2.71
C PHE A 14 17.04 -41.28 -2.53
N GLY A 15 17.31 -42.44 -3.10
CA GLY A 15 18.64 -43.05 -3.08
C GLY A 15 19.70 -42.22 -3.80
N SER A 16 19.32 -41.61 -4.94
CA SER A 16 20.18 -40.68 -5.69
C SER A 16 20.55 -39.43 -4.86
N ILE A 17 19.57 -38.84 -4.22
CA ILE A 17 19.77 -37.66 -3.35
C ILE A 17 20.68 -38.00 -2.18
N GLN A 18 20.51 -39.19 -1.56
CA GLN A 18 21.29 -39.62 -0.41
C GLN A 18 22.78 -39.86 -0.74
N LYS A 19 23.12 -40.30 -1.96
CA LYS A 19 24.51 -40.51 -2.37
C LYS A 19 25.31 -39.22 -2.49
N ASN A 20 24.67 -38.09 -2.85
CA ASN A 20 25.32 -36.80 -3.12
C ASN A 20 24.69 -35.63 -2.36
N LYS A 21 24.38 -35.82 -1.05
CA LYS A 21 23.59 -34.89 -0.22
C LYS A 21 24.08 -33.42 -0.28
N ILE A 22 25.38 -33.20 -0.04
CA ILE A 22 25.96 -31.84 0.03
C ILE A 22 25.77 -31.10 -1.29
N ARG A 23 26.06 -31.78 -2.41
CA ARG A 23 25.97 -31.18 -3.74
C ARG A 23 24.51 -30.85 -4.10
N THR A 24 23.57 -31.75 -3.81
CA THR A 24 22.15 -31.55 -4.03
C THR A 24 21.63 -30.39 -3.20
N ILE A 25 22.00 -30.29 -1.92
CA ILE A 25 21.57 -29.18 -1.04
C ILE A 25 22.10 -27.84 -1.56
N ILE A 26 23.38 -27.73 -1.94
CA ILE A 26 23.97 -26.48 -2.45
C ILE A 26 23.23 -25.97 -3.70
N THR A 27 22.86 -26.87 -4.61
CA THR A 27 22.13 -26.44 -5.82
C THR A 27 20.67 -26.14 -5.57
N MET A 28 20.03 -26.86 -4.66
CA MET A 28 18.67 -26.51 -4.22
C MET A 28 18.60 -25.14 -3.58
N ILE A 29 19.66 -24.70 -2.86
CA ILE A 29 19.74 -23.36 -2.27
C ILE A 29 19.58 -22.27 -3.34
N GLY A 30 20.16 -22.42 -4.51
CA GLY A 30 20.01 -21.44 -5.61
C GLY A 30 18.56 -21.23 -6.05
N VAL A 31 17.82 -22.35 -6.28
CA VAL A 31 16.40 -22.29 -6.65
C VAL A 31 15.56 -21.78 -5.48
N LEU A 32 15.79 -22.30 -4.28
CA LEU A 32 15.13 -21.89 -3.06
C LEU A 32 15.26 -20.38 -2.83
N TRP A 33 16.48 -19.84 -2.95
CA TRP A 33 16.77 -18.43 -2.74
C TRP A 33 16.04 -17.52 -3.74
N GLY A 34 15.99 -17.94 -5.02
CA GLY A 34 15.25 -17.19 -6.05
C GLY A 34 13.75 -17.08 -5.74
N ILE A 35 13.12 -18.19 -5.37
CA ILE A 35 11.71 -18.22 -4.99
C ILE A 35 11.47 -17.46 -3.68
N PHE A 36 12.34 -17.64 -2.69
CA PHE A 36 12.28 -16.92 -1.42
C PHE A 36 12.26 -15.40 -1.62
N ILE A 37 13.22 -14.86 -2.39
CA ILE A 37 13.28 -13.41 -2.68
C ILE A 37 12.02 -12.96 -3.41
N TYR A 38 11.56 -13.71 -4.40
CA TYR A 38 10.35 -13.36 -5.16
C TYR A 38 9.11 -13.28 -4.24
N ILE A 39 8.90 -14.28 -3.40
CA ILE A 39 7.77 -14.33 -2.45
C ILE A 39 7.88 -13.21 -1.41
N ALA A 40 9.06 -13.03 -0.81
CA ALA A 40 9.28 -12.01 0.22
C ALA A 40 9.05 -10.59 -0.32
N LEU A 41 9.60 -10.24 -1.48
CA LEU A 41 9.45 -8.90 -2.06
C LEU A 41 8.04 -8.67 -2.62
N SER A 42 7.44 -9.67 -3.28
CA SER A 42 6.07 -9.55 -3.81
C SER A 42 5.04 -9.40 -2.67
N GLY A 43 5.19 -10.17 -1.59
CA GLY A 43 4.34 -10.05 -0.41
C GLY A 43 4.56 -8.73 0.35
N SER A 44 5.80 -8.25 0.41
CA SER A 44 6.11 -6.93 0.99
C SER A 44 5.49 -5.79 0.20
N SER A 45 5.51 -5.87 -1.13
CA SER A 45 4.82 -4.89 -2.00
C SER A 45 3.31 -4.84 -1.68
N LYS A 46 2.67 -6.01 -1.51
CA LYS A 46 1.24 -6.05 -1.15
C LYS A 46 1.00 -5.54 0.29
N GLY A 47 1.94 -5.77 1.20
CA GLY A 47 1.89 -5.21 2.56
C GLY A 47 1.93 -3.68 2.58
N LEU A 48 2.72 -3.06 1.71
CA LEU A 48 2.74 -1.61 1.51
C LEU A 48 1.43 -1.10 0.92
N ASP A 49 0.88 -1.77 -0.09
CA ASP A 49 -0.41 -1.44 -0.69
C ASP A 49 -1.53 -1.44 0.35
N ASN A 50 -1.66 -2.54 1.10
CA ASN A 50 -2.65 -2.67 2.16
C ASN A 50 -2.45 -1.64 3.29
N GLY A 51 -1.20 -1.33 3.63
CA GLY A 51 -0.86 -0.32 4.64
C GLY A 51 -1.26 1.08 4.19
N PHE A 52 -1.02 1.40 2.93
CA PHE A 52 -1.44 2.67 2.34
C PHE A 52 -2.96 2.79 2.28
N GLU A 53 -3.67 1.75 1.80
CA GLU A 53 -5.13 1.72 1.82
C GLU A 53 -5.68 1.94 3.23
N ARG A 54 -5.10 1.27 4.25
CA ARG A 54 -5.49 1.46 5.65
C ARG A 54 -5.29 2.90 6.12
N GLN A 55 -4.15 3.51 5.78
CA GLN A 55 -3.78 4.85 6.22
C GLN A 55 -4.69 5.93 5.62
N PHE A 56 -5.17 5.73 4.40
CA PHE A 56 -5.95 6.74 3.67
C PHE A 56 -7.39 6.34 3.38
N GLN A 57 -7.90 5.25 3.99
CA GLN A 57 -9.27 4.79 3.76
C GLN A 57 -10.37 5.77 4.20
N SER A 58 -10.02 6.76 5.04
CA SER A 58 -10.94 7.80 5.50
C SER A 58 -10.93 9.06 4.64
N ILE A 59 -10.13 9.09 3.55
CA ILE A 59 -10.09 10.21 2.61
C ILE A 59 -10.31 9.66 1.20
N ALA A 60 -11.08 10.38 0.40
CA ALA A 60 -11.23 10.02 -1.02
C ALA A 60 -9.86 10.04 -1.72
N SER A 61 -9.52 8.96 -2.41
CA SER A 61 -8.19 8.75 -3.03
C SER A 61 -7.83 9.81 -4.08
N ASN A 62 -8.80 10.56 -4.59
CA ASN A 62 -8.65 11.66 -5.53
C ASN A 62 -8.68 13.05 -4.87
N SER A 63 -8.39 13.11 -3.56
CA SER A 63 -8.40 14.36 -2.81
C SER A 63 -7.13 15.18 -3.02
N ILE A 64 -7.33 16.49 -3.16
CA ILE A 64 -6.30 17.50 -3.34
C ILE A 64 -6.47 18.54 -2.24
N PHE A 65 -5.39 18.82 -1.52
CA PHE A 65 -5.35 19.87 -0.49
C PHE A 65 -4.53 21.03 -1.03
N VAL A 66 -5.05 22.24 -0.91
CA VAL A 66 -4.38 23.44 -1.42
C VAL A 66 -4.44 24.55 -0.39
N TRP A 67 -3.30 25.16 -0.09
CA TRP A 67 -3.16 26.27 0.84
C TRP A 67 -2.28 27.37 0.26
N ALA A 68 -2.41 28.58 0.79
CA ALA A 68 -1.57 29.69 0.40
C ALA A 68 -0.38 29.86 1.35
N GLN A 69 0.71 30.37 0.79
CA GLN A 69 1.94 30.73 1.50
C GLN A 69 2.41 32.11 1.03
N SER A 70 3.55 32.58 1.53
CA SER A 70 4.16 33.81 1.07
C SER A 70 4.73 33.65 -0.35
N THR A 71 4.57 34.68 -1.19
CA THR A 71 5.17 34.71 -2.53
C THR A 71 6.69 34.75 -2.47
N SER A 72 7.36 34.07 -3.41
CA SER A 72 8.80 34.15 -3.56
C SER A 72 9.25 35.14 -4.65
N LEU A 73 8.38 35.40 -5.61
CA LEU A 73 8.65 36.25 -6.77
C LEU A 73 7.79 37.53 -6.75
N PRO A 74 8.34 38.68 -7.16
CA PRO A 74 7.55 39.90 -7.37
C PRO A 74 6.72 39.77 -8.65
N TYR A 75 5.45 40.22 -8.63
CA TYR A 75 4.59 40.16 -9.80
C TYR A 75 3.49 41.21 -9.77
N ALA A 76 3.09 41.73 -10.94
CA ALA A 76 1.99 42.69 -11.13
C ALA A 76 2.06 43.91 -10.20
N GLY A 77 3.26 44.41 -9.92
CA GLY A 77 3.50 45.57 -9.05
C GLY A 77 3.60 45.26 -7.55
N TYR A 78 3.42 43.99 -7.17
CA TYR A 78 3.61 43.53 -5.77
C TYR A 78 5.04 43.04 -5.54
N LYS A 79 5.54 43.25 -4.33
CA LYS A 79 6.85 42.72 -3.87
C LYS A 79 6.77 41.25 -3.57
N SER A 80 7.90 40.53 -3.56
CA SER A 80 8.06 39.22 -2.97
C SER A 80 7.74 39.21 -1.47
N GLU A 81 7.62 38.02 -0.85
CA GLU A 81 7.29 37.80 0.56
C GLU A 81 5.91 38.35 0.99
N ARG A 82 5.00 38.51 0.04
CA ARG A 82 3.61 38.88 0.32
C ARG A 82 2.85 37.66 0.82
N ASN A 83 2.26 37.74 2.01
CA ASN A 83 1.36 36.71 2.50
C ASN A 83 0.07 36.69 1.68
N ILE A 84 -0.26 35.51 1.18
CA ILE A 84 -1.51 35.26 0.42
C ILE A 84 -2.51 34.61 1.37
N THR A 85 -3.72 35.09 1.34
CA THR A 85 -4.84 34.52 2.08
C THR A 85 -5.91 34.09 1.09
N LEU A 86 -6.27 32.80 1.12
CA LEU A 86 -7.38 32.29 0.32
C LEU A 86 -8.70 32.83 0.83
N LYS A 87 -9.68 32.99 -0.05
CA LYS A 87 -11.01 33.51 0.27
C LYS A 87 -12.10 32.51 -0.10
N ILE A 88 -13.24 32.58 0.56
CA ILE A 88 -14.40 31.73 0.23
C ILE A 88 -14.79 31.87 -1.26
N GLN A 89 -14.73 33.08 -1.79
CA GLN A 89 -15.05 33.37 -3.20
C GLN A 89 -14.15 32.63 -4.19
N ASP A 90 -12.91 32.29 -3.78
CA ASP A 90 -12.00 31.53 -4.64
C ASP A 90 -12.57 30.15 -4.96
N ALA A 91 -13.32 29.53 -4.02
CA ALA A 91 -14.00 28.25 -4.26
C ALA A 91 -15.00 28.32 -5.39
N ASP A 92 -15.76 29.42 -5.50
CA ASP A 92 -16.74 29.63 -6.57
C ASP A 92 -16.07 29.81 -7.93
N VAL A 93 -14.93 30.51 -7.96
CA VAL A 93 -14.12 30.69 -9.18
C VAL A 93 -13.52 29.36 -9.61
N LEU A 94 -12.93 28.60 -8.66
CA LEU A 94 -12.37 27.27 -8.94
C LEU A 94 -13.43 26.34 -9.53
N LYS A 95 -14.63 26.28 -8.93
CA LYS A 95 -15.75 25.47 -9.43
C LYS A 95 -16.19 25.79 -10.85
N LYS A 96 -16.07 27.08 -11.24
CA LYS A 96 -16.45 27.55 -12.60
C LYS A 96 -15.34 27.36 -13.62
N GLN A 97 -14.09 27.52 -13.26
CA GLN A 97 -12.97 27.58 -14.21
C GLN A 97 -12.21 26.26 -14.33
N VAL A 98 -12.14 25.48 -13.25
CA VAL A 98 -11.41 24.22 -13.24
C VAL A 98 -12.40 23.06 -13.49
N LYS A 99 -12.13 22.28 -14.51
CA LYS A 99 -12.93 21.08 -14.84
C LYS A 99 -12.60 19.93 -13.89
N ASN A 100 -13.55 19.00 -13.77
CA ASN A 100 -13.38 17.74 -13.02
C ASN A 100 -13.21 17.94 -11.51
N ILE A 101 -13.76 19.00 -10.95
CA ILE A 101 -13.90 19.17 -9.51
C ILE A 101 -15.29 18.67 -9.11
N LYS A 102 -15.33 17.59 -8.28
CA LYS A 102 -16.56 16.99 -7.76
C LYS A 102 -17.08 17.76 -6.53
N PHE A 103 -16.19 18.00 -5.56
CA PHE A 103 -16.48 18.74 -4.34
C PHE A 103 -15.34 19.69 -3.96
N ILE A 104 -15.68 20.83 -3.38
CA ILE A 104 -14.73 21.74 -2.70
C ILE A 104 -15.28 22.00 -1.30
N ALA A 105 -14.43 21.79 -0.29
CA ALA A 105 -14.70 22.15 1.09
C ALA A 105 -13.65 23.18 1.53
N PRO A 106 -14.02 24.47 1.63
CA PRO A 106 -13.20 25.46 2.30
C PRO A 106 -13.08 25.11 3.79
N ARG A 107 -11.88 25.12 4.33
CA ARG A 107 -11.60 24.84 5.73
C ARG A 107 -10.80 25.96 6.38
N ILE A 108 -11.07 26.19 7.65
CA ILE A 108 -10.29 27.09 8.49
C ILE A 108 -10.11 26.43 9.85
N VAL A 109 -8.99 26.70 10.51
CA VAL A 109 -8.67 26.10 11.81
C VAL A 109 -8.21 27.15 12.80
N ALA A 110 -8.64 27.04 14.05
CA ALA A 110 -8.08 27.71 15.19
C ALA A 110 -7.50 26.67 16.16
N GLY A 111 -6.31 26.93 16.70
CA GLY A 111 -5.58 26.00 17.57
C GLY A 111 -4.28 25.52 16.97
N VAL A 112 -3.83 24.33 17.32
CA VAL A 112 -2.48 23.77 17.18
C VAL A 112 -1.79 24.03 15.84
N PHE A 113 -2.51 24.08 14.74
CA PHE A 113 -1.95 24.38 13.41
C PHE A 113 -2.10 25.84 12.97
N GLY A 114 -2.98 26.61 13.62
CA GLY A 114 -3.31 27.99 13.20
C GLY A 114 -2.57 29.10 13.91
N GLY A 115 -1.65 28.79 14.85
CA GLY A 115 -0.83 29.78 15.56
C GLY A 115 -1.63 30.70 16.51
N SER A 116 -2.93 30.62 16.54
CA SER A 116 -3.81 31.25 17.54
C SER A 116 -4.17 30.23 18.61
N ASP A 117 -4.29 30.68 19.85
CA ASP A 117 -4.74 29.84 20.95
C ASP A 117 -6.04 29.12 20.55
N GLY A 118 -5.99 27.78 20.50
CA GLY A 118 -7.21 26.98 20.37
C GLY A 118 -8.18 27.44 21.45
N GLY A 119 -9.44 27.63 21.10
CA GLY A 119 -10.40 28.16 22.05
C GLY A 119 -10.44 27.29 23.30
N SER A 120 -10.52 27.94 24.49
CA SER A 120 -10.79 27.21 25.73
C SER A 120 -12.14 26.55 25.62
N ILE A 121 -12.15 25.23 25.65
CA ILE A 121 -13.37 24.42 25.63
C ILE A 121 -13.71 24.07 27.09
N VAL A 122 -14.90 24.41 27.52
CA VAL A 122 -15.33 24.24 28.92
C VAL A 122 -16.66 23.51 28.98
N ARG A 123 -16.76 22.54 29.87
CA ARG A 123 -18.02 21.93 30.26
C ARG A 123 -18.06 21.69 31.76
N GLY A 124 -18.90 22.46 32.48
CA GLY A 124 -18.90 22.43 33.92
C GLY A 124 -17.54 22.81 34.51
N THR A 125 -16.92 21.89 35.21
CA THR A 125 -15.57 22.05 35.80
C THR A 125 -14.47 21.49 34.91
N LYS A 126 -14.81 20.73 33.84
CA LYS A 126 -13.87 20.12 32.93
C LYS A 126 -13.47 21.13 31.84
N THR A 127 -12.18 21.17 31.51
CA THR A 127 -11.62 22.07 30.48
C THR A 127 -10.64 21.30 29.60
N GLY A 128 -10.60 21.66 28.32
CA GLY A 128 -9.64 21.08 27.36
C GLY A 128 -9.26 22.07 26.27
N THR A 129 -8.18 21.77 25.55
CA THR A 129 -7.73 22.54 24.38
C THR A 129 -7.69 21.61 23.18
N TYR A 130 -8.49 21.92 22.19
CA TYR A 130 -8.63 21.11 20.96
C TYR A 130 -8.55 22.01 19.73
N ALA A 131 -8.18 21.46 18.60
CA ALA A 131 -8.30 22.17 17.33
C ALA A 131 -9.78 22.31 16.95
N ILE A 132 -10.16 23.51 16.56
CA ILE A 132 -11.52 23.83 16.13
C ILE A 132 -11.50 24.15 14.66
N TYR A 133 -12.27 23.40 13.88
CA TYR A 133 -12.38 23.60 12.43
C TYR A 133 -13.72 24.19 12.06
N GLY A 134 -13.68 25.22 11.21
CA GLY A 134 -14.85 25.69 10.48
C GLY A 134 -15.04 24.85 9.21
N GLU A 135 -16.18 24.15 9.14
CA GLU A 135 -16.44 23.16 8.10
C GLU A 135 -17.69 23.44 7.28
N TYR A 136 -17.67 22.99 6.04
CA TYR A 136 -18.84 22.85 5.19
C TYR A 136 -19.32 21.39 5.13
N PRO A 137 -20.63 21.15 4.79
CA PRO A 137 -21.17 19.79 4.67
C PRO A 137 -20.43 18.88 3.68
N GLU A 138 -19.78 19.46 2.67
CA GLU A 138 -19.01 18.75 1.66
C GLU A 138 -17.80 18.05 2.23
N TYR A 139 -17.27 18.49 3.36
CA TYR A 139 -16.11 17.90 4.03
C TYR A 139 -16.30 16.39 4.26
N ILE A 140 -17.45 15.96 4.76
CA ILE A 140 -17.69 14.53 5.05
C ILE A 140 -17.71 13.65 3.79
N LYS A 141 -17.93 14.24 2.61
CA LYS A 141 -17.90 13.55 1.32
C LYS A 141 -16.45 13.33 0.82
N ILE A 142 -15.53 14.15 1.30
CA ILE A 142 -14.11 14.10 0.97
C ILE A 142 -13.36 13.30 2.03
N ALA A 143 -13.50 13.70 3.29
CA ALA A 143 -13.03 12.95 4.44
C ALA A 143 -14.17 12.05 4.93
N THR A 144 -14.13 10.77 4.59
CA THR A 144 -15.19 9.79 4.94
C THR A 144 -15.22 9.46 6.43
N SER A 145 -15.15 10.49 7.29
CA SER A 145 -15.19 10.34 8.75
C SER A 145 -16.51 9.70 9.18
N LYS A 146 -16.42 8.66 9.98
CA LYS A 146 -17.62 8.01 10.54
C LYS A 146 -18.14 8.83 11.69
N ILE A 147 -19.44 9.10 11.69
CA ILE A 147 -20.17 9.67 12.83
C ILE A 147 -20.82 8.52 13.59
N TYR A 148 -20.77 8.54 14.90
CA TYR A 148 -21.45 7.54 15.74
C TYR A 148 -22.97 7.58 15.57
N ASP A 149 -23.60 6.43 15.75
CA ASP A 149 -25.05 6.26 15.64
C ASP A 149 -25.80 7.24 16.58
N GLY A 150 -26.90 7.79 16.08
CA GLY A 150 -27.66 8.80 16.77
C GLY A 150 -27.19 10.24 16.57
N GLY A 151 -25.96 10.43 16.03
CA GLY A 151 -25.41 11.73 15.67
C GLY A 151 -25.51 12.05 14.19
N ARG A 152 -25.19 13.30 13.84
CA ARG A 152 -25.05 13.77 12.46
C ARG A 152 -23.87 14.71 12.30
N PHE A 153 -23.41 14.86 11.07
CA PHE A 153 -22.46 15.92 10.71
C PHE A 153 -23.19 17.27 10.50
N ILE A 154 -22.39 18.32 10.30
CA ILE A 154 -22.87 19.65 9.92
C ILE A 154 -23.63 19.55 8.61
N ASN A 155 -24.79 20.21 8.53
CA ASN A 155 -25.61 20.23 7.32
C ASN A 155 -25.78 21.66 6.77
N GLN A 156 -26.42 21.78 5.61
CA GLN A 156 -26.58 23.05 4.93
C GLN A 156 -27.36 24.09 5.75
N SER A 157 -28.40 23.66 6.50
CA SER A 157 -29.15 24.55 7.37
C SER A 157 -28.32 25.10 8.55
N ASP A 158 -27.31 24.34 9.01
CA ASP A 158 -26.42 24.82 10.08
C ASP A 158 -25.52 25.96 9.56
N ILE A 159 -25.16 25.92 8.27
CA ILE A 159 -24.39 26.98 7.58
C ILE A 159 -25.27 28.22 7.34
N GLU A 160 -26.47 28.02 6.79
CA GLU A 160 -27.38 29.12 6.42
C GLU A 160 -27.91 29.91 7.62
N ASP A 161 -28.24 29.20 8.72
CA ASP A 161 -28.79 29.78 9.94
C ASP A 161 -27.69 30.16 10.95
N ASP A 162 -26.41 30.03 10.64
CA ASP A 162 -25.27 30.23 11.58
C ASP A 162 -25.45 29.51 12.90
N ARG A 163 -25.92 28.24 12.87
CA ARG A 163 -26.28 27.49 14.07
C ARG A 163 -25.06 27.23 14.93
N LYS A 164 -25.25 27.37 16.24
CA LYS A 164 -24.24 27.04 17.25
C LYS A 164 -24.31 25.56 17.60
N VAL A 165 -23.86 24.75 16.64
CA VAL A 165 -23.76 23.28 16.74
C VAL A 165 -22.33 22.86 16.55
N CYS A 166 -21.95 21.73 17.14
CA CYS A 166 -20.62 21.15 16.98
C CYS A 166 -20.67 19.63 16.84
N VAL A 167 -19.69 19.09 16.14
CA VAL A 167 -19.34 17.68 16.13
C VAL A 167 -18.02 17.55 16.86
N ILE A 168 -17.95 16.70 17.87
CA ILE A 168 -16.77 16.53 18.72
C ILE A 168 -16.06 15.22 18.42
N GLY A 169 -14.77 15.15 18.69
CA GLY A 169 -14.01 13.91 18.58
C GLY A 169 -14.17 12.97 19.77
N GLU A 170 -13.78 11.71 19.60
CA GLU A 170 -13.83 10.68 20.66
C GLU A 170 -13.08 11.12 21.93
N ARG A 171 -11.86 11.67 21.78
CA ARG A 171 -11.07 12.15 22.92
C ARG A 171 -11.76 13.32 23.64
N THR A 172 -12.34 14.25 22.89
CA THR A 172 -13.10 15.37 23.47
C THR A 172 -14.32 14.85 24.25
N GLN A 173 -14.99 13.81 23.77
CA GLN A 173 -16.07 13.15 24.51
C GLN A 173 -15.53 12.54 25.80
N LEU A 174 -14.48 11.73 25.77
CA LEU A 174 -13.92 11.06 26.95
C LEU A 174 -13.42 12.05 28.02
N GLU A 175 -12.84 13.17 27.60
CA GLU A 175 -12.29 14.16 28.53
C GLU A 175 -13.36 15.09 29.15
N LEU A 176 -14.41 15.47 28.39
CA LEU A 176 -15.38 16.47 28.82
C LEU A 176 -16.70 15.88 29.36
N PHE A 177 -17.02 14.63 29.00
CA PHE A 177 -18.27 13.99 29.45
C PHE A 177 -17.97 12.90 30.48
N GLU A 178 -19.00 12.35 31.13
CA GLU A 178 -18.88 11.18 31.99
C GLU A 178 -18.90 9.91 31.12
N GLU A 179 -18.38 8.80 31.64
CA GLU A 179 -18.11 7.56 30.88
C GLU A 179 -19.35 6.99 30.18
N ASP A 180 -20.52 7.10 30.77
CA ASP A 180 -21.80 6.59 30.23
C ASP A 180 -22.73 7.72 29.72
N GLU A 181 -22.23 8.94 29.60
CA GLU A 181 -23.04 10.06 29.20
C GLU A 181 -23.12 10.22 27.68
N ASP A 182 -24.37 10.21 27.13
CA ASP A 182 -24.57 10.57 25.72
C ASP A 182 -24.34 12.08 25.54
N PRO A 183 -23.34 12.46 24.72
CA PRO A 183 -23.02 13.86 24.45
C PRO A 183 -24.03 14.53 23.51
N ILE A 184 -24.83 13.77 22.75
CA ILE A 184 -25.72 14.31 21.72
C ILE A 184 -26.83 15.12 22.36
N GLY A 185 -27.00 16.34 21.87
CA GLY A 185 -28.00 17.31 22.42
C GLY A 185 -27.51 18.11 23.62
N LYS A 186 -26.39 17.73 24.24
CA LYS A 186 -25.77 18.48 25.36
C LYS A 186 -24.96 19.67 24.82
N PHE A 187 -24.49 20.50 25.75
CA PHE A 187 -23.76 21.72 25.43
C PHE A 187 -22.33 21.70 25.94
N ILE A 188 -21.43 22.23 25.11
CA ILE A 188 -20.05 22.62 25.48
C ILE A 188 -19.88 24.11 25.20
N SER A 189 -19.01 24.76 25.94
CA SER A 189 -18.69 26.19 25.74
C SER A 189 -17.39 26.32 24.96
N ILE A 190 -17.43 26.95 23.79
CA ILE A 190 -16.26 27.30 22.96
C ILE A 190 -16.12 28.83 23.03
N ASN A 191 -15.00 29.32 23.54
CA ASN A 191 -14.79 30.77 23.71
C ASN A 191 -15.98 31.48 24.42
N LYS A 192 -16.49 30.88 25.50
CA LYS A 192 -17.64 31.36 26.29
C LYS A 192 -18.98 31.36 25.53
N ILE A 193 -19.07 30.72 24.37
CA ILE A 193 -20.29 30.56 23.59
C ILE A 193 -20.72 29.09 23.68
N ASN A 194 -21.98 28.85 23.99
CA ASN A 194 -22.52 27.50 24.10
C ASN A 194 -22.84 26.91 22.72
N PHE A 195 -22.30 25.74 22.46
CA PHE A 195 -22.54 24.91 21.26
C PHE A 195 -23.26 23.63 21.66
N ARG A 196 -24.30 23.28 20.91
CA ARG A 196 -24.96 21.99 21.06
C ARG A 196 -24.23 20.91 20.29
N VAL A 197 -23.86 19.83 20.94
CA VAL A 197 -23.27 18.67 20.29
C VAL A 197 -24.34 17.96 19.45
N VAL A 198 -24.09 17.79 18.18
CA VAL A 198 -24.97 17.13 17.21
C VAL A 198 -24.40 15.80 16.67
N GLY A 199 -23.17 15.50 16.99
CA GLY A 199 -22.52 14.24 16.61
C GLY A 199 -21.17 14.07 17.28
N VAL A 200 -20.70 12.84 17.28
CA VAL A 200 -19.33 12.46 17.66
C VAL A 200 -18.68 11.79 16.48
N HIS A 201 -17.52 12.27 16.09
CA HIS A 201 -16.77 11.63 15.01
C HIS A 201 -15.77 10.62 15.54
N LYS A 202 -15.69 9.50 14.83
CA LYS A 202 -14.68 8.49 15.06
C LYS A 202 -13.40 8.88 14.36
N PHE A 203 -12.30 8.96 15.12
CA PHE A 203 -10.99 9.15 14.53
C PHE A 203 -10.54 7.87 13.82
N VAL A 204 -10.07 8.02 12.59
CA VAL A 204 -9.40 6.95 11.84
C VAL A 204 -7.96 7.39 11.66
N GLN A 205 -7.06 6.74 12.37
CA GLN A 205 -5.63 7.04 12.32
C GLN A 205 -5.10 6.93 10.89
N GLY A 206 -4.32 7.92 10.48
CA GLY A 206 -3.84 8.05 9.09
C GLY A 206 -4.85 8.71 8.13
N GLY A 207 -6.03 9.02 8.57
CA GLY A 207 -7.13 9.57 7.77
C GLY A 207 -7.07 11.07 7.49
N GLY A 208 -5.90 11.68 7.28
CA GLY A 208 -5.80 13.07 6.89
C GLY A 208 -5.44 14.04 8.01
N PHE A 209 -5.71 15.32 7.76
CA PHE A 209 -5.42 16.41 8.69
C PHE A 209 -6.49 16.47 9.78
N GLY A 210 -6.30 15.81 10.91
CA GLY A 210 -7.20 15.82 12.03
C GLY A 210 -6.68 14.96 13.19
N ASP A 211 -7.27 15.16 14.36
CA ASP A 211 -6.94 14.44 15.58
C ASP A 211 -8.26 13.88 16.19
N ASP A 212 -8.14 12.90 17.08
CA ASP A 212 -9.25 12.29 17.80
C ASP A 212 -10.00 13.27 18.74
N GLY A 213 -9.39 14.42 19.03
CA GLY A 213 -9.98 15.49 19.83
C GLY A 213 -10.58 16.64 19.02
N ASP A 214 -10.51 16.64 17.69
CA ASP A 214 -10.94 17.77 16.87
C ASP A 214 -12.43 18.09 17.02
N ILE A 215 -12.73 19.39 16.95
CA ILE A 215 -14.10 19.90 17.02
C ILE A 215 -14.44 20.58 15.70
N TYR A 216 -15.54 20.15 15.09
CA TYR A 216 -16.05 20.74 13.85
C TYR A 216 -17.27 21.60 14.15
N ILE A 217 -17.28 22.85 13.68
CA ILE A 217 -18.41 23.79 13.76
C ILE A 217 -18.72 24.33 12.37
N PRO A 218 -19.95 24.86 12.13
CA PRO A 218 -20.28 25.45 10.83
C PRO A 218 -19.30 26.57 10.48
N PHE A 219 -18.83 26.61 9.23
CA PHE A 219 -17.84 27.60 8.78
C PHE A 219 -18.33 29.03 8.99
N THR A 220 -19.59 29.30 8.73
CA THR A 220 -20.19 30.62 8.91
C THR A 220 -20.23 31.05 10.39
N THR A 221 -20.46 30.09 11.30
CA THR A 221 -20.40 30.31 12.74
C THR A 221 -18.96 30.53 13.20
N PHE A 222 -18.00 29.75 12.68
CA PHE A 222 -16.58 29.90 12.96
C PHE A 222 -16.09 31.32 12.64
N LYS A 223 -16.35 31.79 11.42
CA LYS A 223 -15.89 33.14 10.98
C LYS A 223 -16.42 34.26 11.86
N LYS A 224 -17.63 34.13 12.39
CA LYS A 224 -18.23 35.12 13.29
C LYS A 224 -17.58 35.12 14.69
N ILE A 225 -17.22 33.93 15.19
CA ILE A 225 -16.67 33.80 16.55
C ILE A 225 -15.20 34.18 16.58
N PHE A 226 -14.45 33.78 15.55
CA PHE A 226 -13.00 34.03 15.46
C PHE A 226 -12.67 35.29 14.66
N ASN A 227 -13.69 36.01 14.14
CA ASN A 227 -13.54 37.25 13.35
C ASN A 227 -12.56 37.14 12.18
N THR A 228 -12.65 36.03 11.45
CA THR A 228 -11.74 35.73 10.32
C THR A 228 -12.20 36.31 8.98
N GLY A 229 -13.36 36.96 8.94
CA GLY A 229 -13.92 37.47 7.69
C GLY A 229 -14.22 36.36 6.70
N ASP A 230 -13.77 36.52 5.45
CA ASP A 230 -13.93 35.52 4.39
C ASP A 230 -12.67 34.68 4.15
N ASP A 231 -11.74 34.69 5.12
CA ASP A 231 -10.49 33.96 5.02
C ASP A 231 -10.73 32.45 5.09
N VAL A 232 -9.95 31.72 4.28
CA VAL A 232 -9.90 30.27 4.24
C VAL A 232 -8.48 29.82 4.53
N GLY A 233 -8.30 28.87 5.43
CA GLY A 233 -6.99 28.31 5.73
C GLY A 233 -6.48 27.45 4.59
N PHE A 234 -7.33 26.55 4.08
CA PHE A 234 -7.01 25.70 2.93
C PHE A 234 -8.29 25.13 2.30
N PHE A 235 -8.17 24.69 1.06
CA PHE A 235 -9.23 23.95 0.37
C PHE A 235 -8.97 22.46 0.41
N MET A 236 -9.98 21.68 0.77
CA MET A 236 -10.07 20.27 0.46
C MET A 236 -10.92 20.08 -0.78
N ILE A 237 -10.37 19.44 -1.78
CA ILE A 237 -10.99 19.31 -3.10
C ILE A 237 -10.99 17.84 -3.48
N ALA A 238 -12.14 17.30 -3.86
CA ALA A 238 -12.21 15.99 -4.49
C ALA A 238 -12.36 16.18 -6.01
N ALA A 239 -11.46 15.58 -6.77
CA ALA A 239 -11.60 15.50 -8.23
C ALA A 239 -12.58 14.38 -8.62
N ASP A 240 -13.04 14.37 -9.87
CA ASP A 240 -13.80 13.26 -10.41
C ASP A 240 -12.94 11.99 -10.45
N GLU A 241 -13.58 10.82 -10.33
CA GLU A 241 -12.87 9.52 -10.19
C GLU A 241 -11.99 9.19 -11.40
N ASP A 242 -12.44 9.57 -12.60
CA ASP A 242 -11.72 9.33 -13.85
C ASP A 242 -10.75 10.46 -14.24
N ALA A 243 -10.61 11.50 -13.41
CA ALA A 243 -9.79 12.65 -13.71
C ALA A 243 -8.31 12.45 -13.38
N ASP A 244 -7.43 13.04 -14.17
CA ASP A 244 -6.02 13.16 -13.80
C ASP A 244 -5.86 14.20 -12.68
N GLY A 245 -5.76 13.72 -11.42
CA GLY A 245 -5.63 14.57 -10.24
C GLY A 245 -4.43 15.52 -10.28
N VAL A 246 -3.34 15.16 -10.96
CA VAL A 246 -2.17 16.06 -11.14
C VAL A 246 -2.51 17.23 -12.04
N LYS A 247 -3.24 16.97 -13.10
CA LYS A 247 -3.70 18.04 -13.99
C LYS A 247 -4.69 18.95 -13.28
N VAL A 248 -5.65 18.39 -12.55
CA VAL A 248 -6.63 19.16 -11.75
C VAL A 248 -5.92 20.04 -10.72
N GLU A 249 -4.94 19.51 -9.98
CA GLU A 249 -4.14 20.30 -9.02
C GLU A 249 -3.40 21.45 -9.72
N LYS A 250 -2.77 21.18 -10.86
CA LYS A 250 -2.08 22.20 -11.64
C LYS A 250 -3.03 23.32 -12.10
N ASP A 251 -4.21 22.97 -12.58
CA ASP A 251 -5.23 23.92 -13.01
C ASP A 251 -5.77 24.75 -11.84
N ILE A 252 -5.96 24.12 -10.65
CA ILE A 252 -6.33 24.81 -9.41
C ILE A 252 -5.27 25.85 -9.02
N LYS A 253 -3.99 25.42 -8.94
CA LYS A 253 -2.88 26.31 -8.58
C LYS A 253 -2.73 27.45 -9.58
N ALA A 254 -2.85 27.19 -10.87
CA ALA A 254 -2.78 28.22 -11.90
C ALA A 254 -3.93 29.24 -11.76
N THR A 255 -5.16 28.77 -11.51
CA THR A 255 -6.31 29.64 -11.29
C THR A 255 -6.15 30.49 -10.05
N LEU A 256 -5.69 29.91 -8.92
CA LEU A 256 -5.42 30.67 -7.69
C LEU A 256 -4.30 31.71 -7.87
N LYS A 257 -3.22 31.36 -8.57
CA LYS A 257 -2.15 32.33 -8.92
C LYS A 257 -2.69 33.51 -9.73
N GLN A 258 -3.60 33.24 -10.68
CA GLN A 258 -4.23 34.30 -11.48
C GLN A 258 -5.12 35.21 -10.62
N ILE A 259 -6.00 34.64 -9.77
CA ILE A 259 -6.90 35.40 -8.89
C ILE A 259 -6.10 36.32 -7.96
N HIS A 260 -5.07 35.78 -7.34
CA HIS A 260 -4.28 36.48 -6.31
C HIS A 260 -3.12 37.31 -6.90
N LYS A 261 -3.03 37.44 -8.23
CA LYS A 261 -1.93 38.15 -8.92
C LYS A 261 -0.55 37.69 -8.45
N ILE A 262 -0.32 36.40 -8.56
CA ILE A 262 0.93 35.71 -8.23
C ILE A 262 1.64 35.36 -9.53
N ASP A 263 2.98 35.41 -9.55
CA ASP A 263 3.75 35.01 -10.72
C ASP A 263 3.46 33.53 -11.06
N PRO A 264 3.15 33.20 -12.32
CA PRO A 264 2.90 31.80 -12.74
C PRO A 264 4.03 30.83 -12.37
N ASN A 265 5.27 31.30 -12.29
CA ASN A 265 6.44 30.50 -11.94
C ASN A 265 6.73 30.44 -10.43
N ASP A 266 5.96 31.14 -9.59
CA ASP A 266 6.13 31.09 -8.14
C ASP A 266 5.52 29.79 -7.57
N GLU A 267 6.35 28.78 -7.38
CA GLU A 267 5.93 27.47 -6.87
C GLU A 267 5.68 27.44 -5.35
N ARG A 268 6.23 28.43 -4.62
CA ARG A 268 6.08 28.52 -3.17
C ARG A 268 4.73 29.08 -2.73
N ALA A 269 4.21 30.05 -3.48
CA ALA A 269 3.06 30.84 -3.06
C ALA A 269 1.76 30.02 -2.85
N ILE A 270 1.57 28.94 -3.61
CA ILE A 270 0.44 28.01 -3.48
C ILE A 270 0.98 26.62 -3.26
N GLY A 271 0.94 26.16 -2.01
CA GLY A 271 1.25 24.79 -1.63
C GLY A 271 0.11 23.84 -1.98
N GLY A 272 0.42 22.57 -2.13
CA GLY A 272 -0.59 21.55 -2.38
C GLY A 272 -0.10 20.16 -2.02
N PHE A 273 -1.05 19.30 -1.71
CA PHE A 273 -0.86 17.90 -1.43
C PHE A 273 -1.91 17.09 -2.18
N ASN A 274 -1.48 16.25 -3.09
CA ASN A 274 -2.36 15.42 -3.90
C ASN A 274 -2.24 13.96 -3.46
N LEU A 275 -3.27 13.49 -2.78
CA LEU A 275 -3.29 12.13 -2.26
C LEU A 275 -3.21 11.09 -3.39
N GLY A 276 -3.95 11.33 -4.50
CA GLY A 276 -3.94 10.42 -5.64
C GLY A 276 -2.56 10.34 -6.32
N GLU A 277 -1.80 11.43 -6.35
CA GLU A 277 -0.43 11.42 -6.88
C GLU A 277 0.50 10.61 -5.99
N ILE A 278 0.41 10.80 -4.67
CA ILE A 278 1.22 10.04 -3.71
C ILE A 278 0.89 8.56 -3.79
N PHE A 279 -0.40 8.22 -3.82
CA PHE A 279 -0.85 6.83 -4.00
C PHE A 279 -0.25 6.23 -5.27
N ARG A 280 -0.39 6.91 -6.40
CA ARG A 280 0.18 6.45 -7.68
C ARG A 280 1.70 6.30 -7.64
N LYS A 281 2.43 7.24 -7.03
CA LYS A 281 3.89 7.13 -6.87
C LYS A 281 4.29 5.95 -6.01
N THR A 282 3.59 5.74 -4.90
CA THR A 282 3.81 4.60 -3.99
C THR A 282 3.52 3.27 -4.68
N MET A 283 2.40 3.19 -5.41
CA MET A 283 2.04 1.99 -6.19
C MET A 283 3.03 1.71 -7.32
N ASN A 284 3.49 2.74 -8.04
CA ASN A 284 4.51 2.58 -9.06
C ASN A 284 5.84 2.09 -8.49
N PHE A 285 6.22 2.59 -7.32
CA PHE A 285 7.40 2.11 -6.59
C PHE A 285 7.23 0.65 -6.16
N ALA A 286 6.11 0.29 -5.56
CA ALA A 286 5.79 -1.08 -5.16
C ALA A 286 5.77 -2.06 -6.36
N ASN A 287 5.17 -1.64 -7.47
CA ASN A 287 5.17 -2.41 -8.73
C ASN A 287 6.60 -2.54 -9.30
N GLY A 288 7.42 -1.49 -9.20
CA GLY A 288 8.83 -1.53 -9.59
C GLY A 288 9.64 -2.54 -8.77
N LEU A 289 9.40 -2.60 -7.44
CA LEU A 289 10.01 -3.62 -6.58
C LEU A 289 9.55 -5.04 -6.97
N THR A 290 8.27 -5.22 -7.25
CA THR A 290 7.71 -6.51 -7.70
C THR A 290 8.33 -6.93 -9.03
N PHE A 291 8.47 -6.02 -9.98
CA PHE A 291 9.13 -6.29 -11.26
C PHE A 291 10.60 -6.67 -11.07
N LEU A 292 11.34 -5.92 -10.25
CA LEU A 292 12.74 -6.23 -9.94
C LEU A 292 12.87 -7.61 -9.28
N SER A 293 11.98 -7.94 -8.35
CA SER A 293 11.97 -9.24 -7.68
C SER A 293 11.71 -10.39 -8.67
N LEU A 294 10.84 -10.16 -9.65
CA LEU A 294 10.58 -11.12 -10.73
C LEU A 294 11.83 -11.37 -11.56
N VAL A 295 12.54 -10.31 -11.98
CA VAL A 295 13.78 -10.42 -12.77
C VAL A 295 14.87 -11.14 -12.00
N VAL A 296 15.13 -10.73 -10.76
CA VAL A 296 16.14 -11.37 -9.88
C VAL A 296 15.73 -12.80 -9.55
N GLY A 297 14.44 -13.04 -9.26
CA GLY A 297 13.91 -14.37 -8.99
C GLY A 297 14.10 -15.33 -10.17
N ILE A 298 13.74 -14.90 -11.38
CA ILE A 298 13.94 -15.71 -12.60
C ILE A 298 15.44 -15.98 -12.82
N ALA A 299 16.30 -14.97 -12.70
CA ALA A 299 17.74 -15.13 -12.91
C ALA A 299 18.36 -16.12 -11.91
N THR A 300 17.98 -16.05 -10.63
CA THR A 300 18.47 -16.95 -9.59
C THR A 300 17.90 -18.37 -9.74
N ILE A 301 16.63 -18.51 -10.13
CA ILE A 301 16.05 -19.81 -10.46
C ILE A 301 16.79 -20.45 -11.63
N LEU A 302 17.06 -19.71 -12.70
CA LEU A 302 17.82 -20.21 -13.85
C LEU A 302 19.22 -20.69 -13.44
N ALA A 303 19.94 -19.91 -12.65
CA ALA A 303 21.25 -20.31 -12.12
C ALA A 303 21.17 -21.59 -11.27
N GLY A 304 20.18 -21.68 -10.38
CA GLY A 304 19.97 -22.87 -9.56
C GLY A 304 19.60 -24.12 -10.38
N ILE A 305 18.73 -23.95 -11.37
CA ILE A 305 18.29 -25.05 -12.26
C ILE A 305 19.45 -25.56 -13.15
N ILE A 306 20.30 -24.66 -13.65
CA ILE A 306 21.54 -25.06 -14.35
C ILE A 306 22.44 -25.88 -13.42
N GLY A 307 22.55 -25.49 -12.15
CA GLY A 307 23.23 -26.25 -11.10
C GLY A 307 22.64 -27.66 -10.95
N ILE A 308 21.32 -27.80 -10.86
CA ILE A 308 20.62 -29.11 -10.80
C ILE A 308 20.94 -29.93 -12.05
N GLY A 309 20.88 -29.34 -13.24
CA GLY A 309 21.22 -30.02 -14.50
C GLY A 309 22.65 -30.57 -14.51
N ASN A 310 23.62 -29.79 -14.04
CA ASN A 310 25.03 -30.23 -13.94
C ASN A 310 25.18 -31.40 -12.97
N ILE A 311 24.48 -31.40 -11.84
CA ILE A 311 24.52 -32.52 -10.89
C ILE A 311 23.90 -33.79 -11.49
N LEU A 312 22.76 -33.64 -12.16
CA LEU A 312 22.13 -34.77 -12.83
C LEU A 312 23.02 -35.35 -13.94
N LEU A 313 23.79 -34.53 -14.66
CA LEU A 313 24.79 -35.00 -15.64
C LEU A 313 25.91 -35.83 -14.98
N ILE A 314 26.40 -35.40 -13.82
CA ILE A 314 27.40 -36.14 -13.07
C ILE A 314 26.79 -37.42 -12.49
N SER A 315 25.58 -37.36 -11.92
CA SER A 315 24.89 -38.54 -11.41
C SER A 315 24.62 -39.58 -12.50
N VAL A 316 24.23 -39.17 -13.70
CA VAL A 316 24.08 -40.08 -14.84
C VAL A 316 25.41 -40.75 -15.18
N LYS A 317 26.54 -40.01 -15.17
CA LYS A 317 27.87 -40.56 -15.40
C LYS A 317 28.26 -41.58 -14.32
N GLU A 318 28.06 -41.28 -13.06
CA GLU A 318 28.33 -42.18 -11.92
C GLU A 318 27.47 -43.45 -11.95
N ARG A 319 26.28 -43.39 -12.57
CA ARG A 319 25.30 -44.50 -12.69
C ARG A 319 25.32 -45.17 -14.08
N THR A 320 26.35 -44.90 -14.92
CA THR A 320 26.41 -45.43 -16.29
C THR A 320 26.24 -46.94 -16.35
N LYS A 321 26.92 -47.67 -15.46
CA LYS A 321 26.86 -49.13 -15.37
C LYS A 321 25.46 -49.64 -14.97
N GLU A 322 24.81 -48.99 -13.99
CA GLU A 322 23.45 -49.33 -13.55
C GLU A 322 22.42 -49.10 -14.66
N ILE A 323 22.50 -47.94 -15.35
CA ILE A 323 21.63 -47.61 -16.51
C ILE A 323 21.84 -48.59 -17.64
N GLY A 324 23.10 -48.96 -17.90
CA GLY A 324 23.47 -49.94 -18.95
C GLY A 324 22.87 -51.33 -18.67
N ILE A 325 22.99 -51.83 -17.44
CA ILE A 325 22.40 -53.11 -17.02
C ILE A 325 20.87 -53.09 -17.18
N ARG A 326 20.21 -52.04 -16.72
CA ARG A 326 18.73 -51.91 -16.84
C ARG A 326 18.30 -51.94 -18.33
N ARG A 327 19.01 -51.25 -19.17
CA ARG A 327 18.74 -51.24 -20.63
C ARG A 327 19.00 -52.59 -21.27
N ALA A 328 20.01 -53.31 -20.82
CA ALA A 328 20.27 -54.68 -21.27
C ALA A 328 19.17 -55.67 -20.85
N LEU A 329 18.55 -55.43 -19.67
CA LEU A 329 17.42 -56.19 -19.15
C LEU A 329 16.08 -55.78 -19.78
N GLY A 330 16.05 -54.84 -20.74
CA GLY A 330 14.86 -54.48 -21.52
C GLY A 330 14.20 -53.15 -21.14
N ALA A 331 14.79 -52.33 -20.28
CA ALA A 331 14.27 -51.00 -20.00
C ALA A 331 14.32 -50.09 -21.25
N THR A 332 13.17 -49.49 -21.59
CA THR A 332 13.07 -48.62 -22.78
C THR A 332 13.77 -47.30 -22.60
N PRO A 333 14.29 -46.68 -23.67
CA PRO A 333 14.86 -45.33 -23.63
C PRO A 333 13.92 -44.26 -23.01
N ALA A 334 12.60 -44.42 -23.23
CA ALA A 334 11.59 -43.51 -22.71
C ALA A 334 11.46 -43.62 -21.17
N GLU A 335 11.69 -44.82 -20.64
CA GLU A 335 11.68 -45.05 -19.20
C GLU A 335 12.81 -44.37 -18.47
N VAL A 336 14.01 -44.55 -18.96
CA VAL A 336 15.22 -43.88 -18.42
C VAL A 336 15.08 -42.34 -18.50
N ARG A 337 14.62 -41.86 -19.67
CA ARG A 337 14.40 -40.41 -19.86
C ARG A 337 13.40 -39.83 -18.89
N SER A 338 12.21 -40.48 -18.73
CA SER A 338 11.15 -39.99 -17.84
C SER A 338 11.57 -39.97 -16.38
N GLN A 339 12.38 -40.93 -15.94
CA GLN A 339 12.89 -41.01 -14.59
C GLN A 339 13.80 -39.82 -14.24
N ILE A 340 14.76 -39.48 -15.13
CA ILE A 340 15.68 -38.37 -14.91
C ILE A 340 14.97 -37.01 -14.95
N ILE A 341 14.00 -36.85 -15.86
CA ILE A 341 13.17 -35.63 -15.89
C ILE A 341 12.36 -35.51 -14.61
N LEU A 342 11.76 -36.61 -14.11
CA LEU A 342 11.00 -36.60 -12.87
C LEU A 342 11.88 -36.24 -11.66
N GLU A 343 13.14 -36.74 -11.61
CA GLU A 343 14.12 -36.37 -10.57
C GLU A 343 14.43 -34.87 -10.61
N SER A 344 14.66 -34.31 -11.81
CA SER A 344 14.87 -32.87 -12.00
C SER A 344 13.71 -32.02 -11.52
N VAL A 345 12.50 -32.36 -11.94
CA VAL A 345 11.25 -31.64 -11.57
C VAL A 345 11.01 -31.74 -10.06
N PHE A 346 11.21 -32.92 -9.48
CA PHE A 346 11.02 -33.14 -8.05
C PHE A 346 11.97 -32.26 -7.21
N LEU A 347 13.28 -32.24 -7.55
CA LEU A 347 14.26 -31.40 -6.84
C LEU A 347 13.92 -29.91 -6.95
N THR A 348 13.48 -29.49 -8.13
CA THR A 348 13.11 -28.09 -8.38
C THR A 348 11.88 -27.69 -7.58
N ILE A 349 10.82 -28.53 -7.57
CA ILE A 349 9.60 -28.28 -6.79
C ILE A 349 9.90 -28.29 -5.30
N LEU A 350 10.68 -29.27 -4.82
CA LEU A 350 11.04 -29.36 -3.40
C LEU A 350 11.77 -28.10 -2.91
N ALA A 351 12.76 -27.63 -3.68
CA ALA A 351 13.47 -26.39 -3.39
C ALA A 351 12.52 -25.17 -3.39
N GLY A 352 11.63 -25.12 -4.37
CA GLY A 352 10.67 -24.03 -4.50
C GLY A 352 9.63 -23.98 -3.38
N VAL A 353 9.07 -25.14 -3.00
CA VAL A 353 8.13 -25.21 -1.88
C VAL A 353 8.77 -24.74 -0.57
N ILE A 354 10.03 -25.16 -0.31
CA ILE A 354 10.77 -24.68 0.86
C ILE A 354 10.99 -23.17 0.76
N GLY A 355 11.32 -22.62 -0.42
CA GLY A 355 11.47 -21.19 -0.65
C GLY A 355 10.18 -20.41 -0.40
N ILE A 356 9.03 -20.93 -0.84
CA ILE A 356 7.71 -20.35 -0.59
C ILE A 356 7.41 -20.31 0.93
N ILE A 357 7.65 -21.43 1.62
CA ILE A 357 7.41 -21.54 3.07
C ILE A 357 8.29 -20.54 3.83
N LEU A 358 9.59 -20.46 3.51
CA LEU A 358 10.50 -19.51 4.15
C LEU A 358 10.10 -18.06 3.87
N GLY A 359 9.71 -17.74 2.62
CA GLY A 359 9.21 -16.41 2.26
C GLY A 359 7.94 -16.04 3.05
N ALA A 360 7.00 -16.98 3.15
CA ALA A 360 5.77 -16.78 3.91
C ALA A 360 6.05 -16.61 5.42
N LEU A 361 7.00 -17.37 5.99
CA LEU A 361 7.40 -17.23 7.39
C LEU A 361 8.03 -15.87 7.69
N VAL A 362 8.88 -15.36 6.79
CA VAL A 362 9.46 -14.02 6.94
C VAL A 362 8.38 -12.95 6.86
N LEU A 363 7.44 -13.03 5.91
CA LEU A 363 6.32 -12.11 5.81
C LEU A 363 5.43 -12.16 7.06
N TYR A 364 5.16 -13.35 7.58
CA TYR A 364 4.43 -13.53 8.84
C TYR A 364 5.15 -12.86 10.02
N GLY A 365 6.47 -13.06 10.13
CA GLY A 365 7.29 -12.44 11.16
C GLY A 365 7.29 -10.91 11.10
N ILE A 366 7.42 -10.34 9.88
CA ILE A 366 7.33 -8.88 9.67
C ILE A 366 5.94 -8.38 10.07
N ASN A 367 4.87 -9.08 9.64
CA ASN A 367 3.51 -8.70 10.01
C ASN A 367 3.29 -8.72 11.53
N ALA A 368 3.76 -9.76 12.21
CA ALA A 368 3.66 -9.85 13.67
C ALA A 368 4.41 -8.73 14.41
N ALA A 369 5.54 -8.28 13.85
CA ALA A 369 6.30 -7.16 14.41
C ALA A 369 5.69 -5.77 14.13
N THR A 370 4.86 -5.65 13.09
CA THR A 370 4.32 -4.35 12.63
C THR A 370 2.82 -4.18 12.89
N ILE A 371 2.09 -5.24 13.28
CA ILE A 371 0.64 -5.22 13.42
C ILE A 371 0.15 -4.21 14.45
N ASP A 372 0.91 -4.02 15.54
CA ASP A 372 0.59 -3.09 16.62
C ASP A 372 1.07 -1.64 16.33
N GLN A 373 1.83 -1.46 15.24
CA GLN A 373 2.33 -0.14 14.84
C GLN A 373 1.35 0.50 13.86
N THR A 374 0.39 1.24 14.40
CA THR A 374 -0.67 1.87 13.60
C THR A 374 -0.15 2.92 12.61
N ASP A 375 0.97 3.59 12.94
CA ASP A 375 1.59 4.63 12.11
C ASP A 375 2.48 4.07 10.99
N PHE A 376 2.76 2.78 11.02
CA PHE A 376 3.62 2.17 10.02
C PHE A 376 2.81 1.81 8.75
N PRO A 377 3.19 2.32 7.57
CA PRO A 377 2.43 2.12 6.33
C PRO A 377 2.64 0.72 5.75
N TYR A 378 2.47 -0.32 6.56
CA TYR A 378 2.66 -1.71 6.16
C TYR A 378 1.77 -2.61 7.01
N THR A 379 0.94 -3.39 6.36
CA THR A 379 0.04 -4.31 7.06
C THR A 379 -0.35 -5.49 6.18
N ASN A 380 -0.60 -6.63 6.81
CA ASN A 380 -1.14 -7.83 6.18
C ASN A 380 -0.47 -8.19 4.83
N PRO A 381 0.86 -8.41 4.82
CA PRO A 381 1.59 -8.80 3.62
C PRO A 381 1.11 -10.18 3.16
N THR A 382 0.50 -10.24 2.01
CA THR A 382 -0.01 -11.47 1.42
C THR A 382 0.53 -11.66 0.02
N VAL A 383 0.81 -12.89 -0.37
CA VAL A 383 1.18 -13.19 -1.76
C VAL A 383 -0.06 -13.70 -2.49
N PRO A 384 -0.53 -13.03 -3.54
CA PRO A 384 -1.68 -13.50 -4.29
C PRO A 384 -1.45 -14.90 -4.86
N ILE A 385 -2.43 -15.79 -4.73
CA ILE A 385 -2.36 -17.18 -5.21
C ILE A 385 -1.87 -17.31 -6.66
N PRO A 386 -2.28 -16.45 -7.61
CA PRO A 386 -1.78 -16.51 -8.99
C PRO A 386 -0.25 -16.41 -9.10
N TYR A 387 0.41 -15.62 -8.25
CA TYR A 387 1.87 -15.50 -8.24
C TYR A 387 2.55 -16.78 -7.76
N VAL A 388 1.99 -17.44 -6.72
CA VAL A 388 2.49 -18.72 -6.22
C VAL A 388 2.33 -19.81 -7.29
N LEU A 389 1.15 -19.91 -7.92
CA LEU A 389 0.90 -20.86 -8.99
C LEU A 389 1.76 -20.61 -10.22
N GLY A 390 1.99 -19.34 -10.57
CA GLY A 390 2.89 -18.94 -11.64
C GLY A 390 4.34 -19.38 -11.39
N ALA A 391 4.83 -19.19 -10.16
CA ALA A 391 6.16 -19.63 -9.76
C ALA A 391 6.30 -21.15 -9.81
N LEU A 392 5.32 -21.91 -9.30
CA LEU A 392 5.31 -23.38 -9.37
C LEU A 392 5.26 -23.89 -10.81
N SER A 393 4.43 -23.27 -11.65
CA SER A 393 4.37 -23.63 -13.08
C SER A 393 5.68 -23.38 -13.80
N LEU A 394 6.32 -22.24 -13.54
CA LEU A 394 7.63 -21.90 -14.09
C LEU A 394 8.70 -22.91 -13.65
N MET A 395 8.71 -23.31 -12.39
CA MET A 395 9.63 -24.33 -11.87
C MET A 395 9.47 -25.68 -12.55
N VAL A 396 8.23 -26.14 -12.75
CA VAL A 396 7.95 -27.40 -13.46
C VAL A 396 8.45 -27.33 -14.90
N LEU A 397 8.19 -26.22 -15.58
CA LEU A 397 8.63 -25.99 -16.96
C LEU A 397 10.15 -25.99 -17.06
N LEU A 398 10.83 -25.17 -16.26
CA LEU A 398 12.28 -25.05 -16.28
C LEU A 398 12.98 -26.33 -15.80
N GLY A 399 12.45 -26.98 -14.75
CA GLY A 399 12.96 -28.28 -14.29
C GLY A 399 12.85 -29.37 -15.35
N THR A 400 11.75 -29.36 -16.11
CA THR A 400 11.58 -30.29 -17.25
C THR A 400 12.59 -30.00 -18.36
N LEU A 401 12.73 -28.72 -18.77
CA LEU A 401 13.66 -28.32 -19.84
C LEU A 401 15.11 -28.71 -19.53
N ILE A 402 15.60 -28.40 -18.33
CA ILE A 402 16.99 -28.70 -17.96
C ILE A 402 17.20 -30.20 -17.77
N GLY A 403 16.19 -30.94 -17.29
CA GLY A 403 16.22 -32.39 -17.14
C GLY A 403 16.34 -33.16 -18.47
N ILE A 404 15.95 -32.55 -19.59
CA ILE A 404 16.07 -33.17 -20.91
C ILE A 404 17.55 -33.45 -21.29
N ILE A 405 18.49 -32.54 -20.96
CA ILE A 405 19.89 -32.66 -21.29
C ILE A 405 20.55 -33.92 -20.68
N PRO A 406 20.50 -34.11 -19.33
CA PRO A 406 21.02 -35.33 -18.72
C PRO A 406 20.24 -36.57 -19.13
N ALA A 407 18.94 -36.45 -19.34
CA ALA A 407 18.09 -37.56 -19.78
C ALA A 407 18.50 -38.07 -21.21
N GLN A 408 18.80 -37.15 -22.11
CA GLN A 408 19.32 -37.53 -23.46
C GLN A 408 20.69 -38.21 -23.38
N ARG A 409 21.58 -37.71 -22.52
CA ARG A 409 22.90 -38.36 -22.32
C ARG A 409 22.76 -39.76 -21.75
N ALA A 410 21.88 -39.98 -20.77
CA ALA A 410 21.64 -41.30 -20.21
C ALA A 410 21.12 -42.32 -21.26
N VAL A 411 20.26 -41.87 -22.16
CA VAL A 411 19.74 -42.71 -23.25
C VAL A 411 20.79 -43.00 -24.34
N SER A 412 21.76 -42.14 -24.52
CA SER A 412 22.83 -42.36 -25.54
C SER A 412 23.86 -43.41 -25.11
N ILE A 413 23.89 -43.85 -23.85
CA ILE A 413 24.77 -44.89 -23.34
C ILE A 413 24.42 -46.23 -24.00
N LYS A 414 25.36 -46.85 -24.70
CA LYS A 414 25.16 -48.17 -25.27
C LYS A 414 25.35 -49.23 -24.18
N PRO A 415 24.43 -50.22 -24.03
CA PRO A 415 24.52 -51.25 -23.00
C PRO A 415 25.86 -52.01 -23.00
N ILE A 416 26.39 -52.28 -24.21
CA ILE A 416 27.64 -53.00 -24.38
C ILE A 416 28.85 -52.20 -23.85
N ASP A 417 28.88 -50.89 -24.11
CA ASP A 417 29.96 -50.01 -23.68
C ASP A 417 29.93 -49.82 -22.13
N ALA A 418 28.74 -49.71 -21.57
CA ALA A 418 28.54 -49.57 -20.11
C ALA A 418 28.95 -50.80 -19.27
N LEU A 419 28.96 -51.97 -19.89
CA LEU A 419 29.42 -53.24 -19.26
C LEU A 419 30.91 -53.49 -19.44
N ARG A 420 31.57 -52.76 -20.35
CA ARG A 420 32.98 -52.92 -20.71
C ARG A 420 33.91 -51.89 -20.04
N GLU A 421 33.38 -50.81 -19.52
CA GLU A 421 34.16 -49.85 -18.69
C GLU A 421 34.44 -50.47 -17.32
N GLU A 422 35.68 -50.86 -17.08
CA GLU A 422 36.27 -51.13 -15.76
C GLU A 422 36.63 -49.82 -15.04
#